data_d1ae56d512bd7b47ca3509d9cd9fc542
#
_entry.id   d1ae56d512bd7b47ca3509d9cd9fc542
#
_cell.length_a   1.000
_cell.length_b   1.000
_cell.length_c   1.000
_cell.angle_alpha   90.00
_cell.angle_beta   90.00
_cell.angle_gamma   90.00
#
_symmetry.space_group_name_H-M   'P 1'
#
loop_
_entity.id
_entity.type
_entity.pdbx_description
1 polymer ?
#
loop_
_entity_poly.entity_id
_entity_poly.type
_entity_poly.pdbx_seq_one_letter_code
_entity_poly.pdbx_strand_id
1 'polypeptide(L)'
;MGLSGLDIFKKLPKTNCKECGFPTCLAFAMKLAAGQTALDECPYVTDEVRAELAEASAPPIRGVTVGTGDEAFKVGEELVLFRHEKTFFNPAVLGVLISDDMDDAAVDGLLKQAKECEHERVGVILKVGALAVKAASGDAGKFKALVEKVKGASAKPLILMAEDVEVMKAG
;
A
#
# COMPACT_ATOMS: atom_id res chain seq x y z
N MET A 1 9.92 12.42 -10.85
CA MET A 1 10.63 12.05 -12.07
C MET A 1 11.73 11.08 -11.66
N GLY A 2 11.75 9.87 -12.20
CA GLY A 2 12.79 8.88 -11.88
C GLY A 2 14.18 9.36 -12.32
N LEU A 3 15.21 8.98 -11.56
CA LEU A 3 16.61 9.27 -11.93
C LEU A 3 16.95 8.60 -13.25
N SER A 4 17.62 9.33 -14.13
CA SER A 4 18.17 8.72 -15.34
C SER A 4 19.36 7.82 -14.99
N GLY A 5 19.62 6.79 -15.81
CA GLY A 5 20.79 5.93 -15.61
C GLY A 5 22.12 6.69 -15.56
N LEU A 6 22.21 7.84 -16.25
CA LEU A 6 23.37 8.72 -16.21
C LEU A 6 23.53 9.45 -14.88
N ASP A 7 22.41 9.85 -14.24
CA ASP A 7 22.46 10.53 -12.94
C ASP A 7 22.87 9.54 -11.84
N ILE A 8 22.36 8.30 -11.91
CA ILE A 8 22.79 7.21 -11.04
C ILE A 8 24.28 6.91 -11.25
N PHE A 9 24.73 6.80 -12.50
CA PHE A 9 26.13 6.54 -12.81
C PHE A 9 27.11 7.60 -12.26
N LYS A 10 26.72 8.89 -12.24
CA LYS A 10 27.53 9.96 -11.67
C LYS A 10 27.84 9.73 -10.18
N LYS A 11 26.93 9.08 -9.45
CA LYS A 11 27.04 8.81 -8.00
C LYS A 11 27.72 7.47 -7.67
N LEU A 12 27.82 6.57 -8.64
CA LEU A 12 28.51 5.29 -8.46
C LEU A 12 30.04 5.44 -8.43
N PRO A 13 30.76 4.52 -7.78
CA PRO A 13 32.24 4.58 -7.62
C PRO A 13 33.02 4.47 -8.92
N LYS A 14 32.41 4.09 -10.04
CA LYS A 14 33.00 4.02 -11.41
C LYS A 14 34.20 3.10 -11.55
N THR A 15 34.37 2.15 -10.65
CA THR A 15 35.50 1.21 -10.60
C THR A 15 35.42 0.13 -11.67
N ASN A 16 34.25 -0.13 -12.24
CA ASN A 16 34.00 -1.22 -13.21
C ASN A 16 34.54 -2.59 -12.72
N CYS A 17 34.46 -2.85 -11.40
CA CYS A 17 35.00 -4.06 -10.75
C CYS A 17 34.31 -5.36 -11.19
N LYS A 18 33.09 -5.29 -11.74
CA LYS A 18 32.24 -6.42 -12.17
C LYS A 18 31.71 -7.28 -11.02
N GLU A 19 31.93 -6.94 -9.76
CA GLU A 19 31.45 -7.74 -8.60
C GLU A 19 29.92 -7.76 -8.47
N CYS A 20 29.25 -6.74 -8.98
CA CYS A 20 27.78 -6.70 -9.09
C CYS A 20 27.22 -7.53 -10.27
N GLY A 21 28.05 -8.29 -10.99
CA GLY A 21 27.67 -9.11 -12.13
C GLY A 21 27.51 -8.33 -13.46
N PHE A 22 27.69 -7.01 -13.45
CA PHE A 22 27.59 -6.19 -14.66
C PHE A 22 28.98 -5.81 -15.21
N PRO A 23 29.15 -5.71 -16.54
CA PRO A 23 30.45 -5.45 -17.15
C PRO A 23 31.01 -4.04 -16.83
N THR A 24 30.11 -3.08 -16.56
CA THR A 24 30.48 -1.69 -16.23
C THR A 24 29.48 -1.09 -15.24
N CYS A 25 29.94 -0.09 -14.46
CA CYS A 25 29.06 0.67 -13.57
C CYS A 25 27.96 1.42 -14.34
N LEU A 26 28.19 1.78 -15.60
CA LEU A 26 27.15 2.38 -16.44
C LEU A 26 26.06 1.38 -16.80
N ALA A 27 26.40 0.14 -17.15
CA ALA A 27 25.43 -0.92 -17.43
C ALA A 27 24.58 -1.23 -16.18
N PHE A 28 25.22 -1.30 -15.01
CA PHE A 28 24.53 -1.43 -13.73
C PHE A 28 23.56 -0.26 -13.48
N ALA A 29 24.01 0.99 -13.66
CA ALA A 29 23.18 2.19 -13.47
C ALA A 29 21.95 2.22 -14.41
N MET A 30 22.10 1.79 -15.65
CA MET A 30 20.99 1.70 -16.61
C MET A 30 19.98 0.64 -16.20
N LYS A 31 20.43 -0.51 -15.71
CA LYS A 31 19.57 -1.57 -15.20
C LYS A 31 18.85 -1.17 -13.90
N LEU A 32 19.55 -0.46 -13.02
CA LEU A 32 18.98 0.09 -11.80
C LEU A 32 17.88 1.13 -12.10
N ALA A 33 18.14 2.04 -13.05
CA ALA A 33 17.14 3.01 -13.52
C ALA A 33 15.90 2.34 -14.12
N ALA A 34 16.07 1.17 -14.74
CA ALA A 34 14.99 0.37 -15.31
C ALA A 34 14.27 -0.52 -14.25
N GLY A 35 14.69 -0.49 -12.98
CA GLY A 35 14.15 -1.35 -11.92
C GLY A 35 14.44 -2.85 -12.10
N GLN A 36 15.49 -3.20 -12.85
CA GLN A 36 15.85 -4.59 -13.18
C GLN A 36 16.97 -5.17 -12.29
N THR A 37 17.48 -4.39 -11.35
CA THR A 37 18.50 -4.79 -10.38
C THR A 37 18.33 -3.94 -9.11
N ALA A 38 18.91 -4.40 -8.00
CA ALA A 38 18.88 -3.68 -6.73
C ALA A 38 20.21 -2.96 -6.46
N LEU A 39 20.18 -1.83 -5.75
CA LEU A 39 21.37 -1.06 -5.42
C LEU A 39 22.33 -1.86 -4.51
N ASP A 40 21.80 -2.78 -3.71
CA ASP A 40 22.56 -3.63 -2.77
C ASP A 40 23.50 -4.62 -3.44
N GLU A 41 23.33 -4.87 -4.74
CA GLU A 41 24.24 -5.72 -5.52
C GLU A 41 25.64 -5.09 -5.71
N CYS A 42 25.76 -3.76 -5.54
CA CYS A 42 27.04 -3.09 -5.62
C CYS A 42 27.68 -2.93 -4.22
N PRO A 43 28.78 -3.63 -3.89
CA PRO A 43 29.38 -3.58 -2.56
C PRO A 43 30.10 -2.27 -2.25
N TYR A 44 30.39 -1.45 -3.26
CA TYR A 44 31.19 -0.22 -3.13
C TYR A 44 30.34 1.06 -3.08
N VAL A 45 29.04 0.96 -2.98
CA VAL A 45 28.16 2.13 -2.79
C VAL A 45 28.22 2.57 -1.33
N THR A 46 28.55 3.83 -1.09
CA THR A 46 28.54 4.40 0.27
C THR A 46 27.11 4.54 0.80
N ASP A 47 26.96 4.51 2.12
CA ASP A 47 25.64 4.62 2.75
C ASP A 47 24.94 5.95 2.42
N GLU A 48 25.68 7.03 2.25
CA GLU A 48 25.14 8.33 1.82
C GLU A 48 24.54 8.26 0.41
N VAL A 49 25.27 7.68 -0.55
CA VAL A 49 24.81 7.49 -1.92
C VAL A 49 23.63 6.51 -1.96
N ARG A 50 23.65 5.48 -1.10
CA ARG A 50 22.55 4.51 -0.95
C ARG A 50 21.28 5.21 -0.49
N ALA A 51 21.34 6.04 0.54
CA ALA A 51 20.18 6.79 1.06
C ALA A 51 19.64 7.75 0.00
N GLU A 52 20.51 8.50 -0.68
CA GLU A 52 20.11 9.47 -1.71
C GLU A 52 19.48 8.79 -2.94
N LEU A 53 20.03 7.67 -3.40
CA LEU A 53 19.49 6.92 -4.53
C LEU A 53 18.21 6.18 -4.16
N ALA A 54 18.08 5.67 -2.93
CA ALA A 54 16.86 5.03 -2.43
C ALA A 54 15.70 6.02 -2.37
N GLU A 55 15.92 7.24 -1.86
CA GLU A 55 14.91 8.28 -1.82
C GLU A 55 14.46 8.71 -3.23
N ALA A 56 15.42 8.87 -4.14
CA ALA A 56 15.17 9.31 -5.51
C ALA A 56 14.59 8.22 -6.43
N SER A 57 14.78 6.93 -6.10
CA SER A 57 14.24 5.77 -6.82
C SER A 57 12.97 5.20 -6.17
N ALA A 58 12.54 5.76 -5.04
CA ALA A 58 11.30 5.36 -4.40
C ALA A 58 10.12 5.45 -5.38
N PRO A 59 9.22 4.45 -5.40
CA PRO A 59 8.03 4.52 -6.24
C PRO A 59 7.25 5.80 -5.96
N PRO A 60 6.64 6.44 -6.97
CA PRO A 60 5.84 7.65 -6.77
C PRO A 60 4.67 7.44 -5.81
N ILE A 61 4.22 6.20 -5.66
CA ILE A 61 3.19 5.79 -4.71
C ILE A 61 3.79 4.79 -3.73
N ARG A 62 3.86 5.20 -2.46
CA ARG A 62 4.38 4.36 -1.38
C ARG A 62 3.51 3.13 -1.18
N GLY A 63 4.14 1.96 -1.03
CA GLY A 63 3.45 0.72 -0.65
C GLY A 63 3.01 0.74 0.80
N VAL A 64 1.77 0.32 1.04
CA VAL A 64 1.19 0.17 2.38
C VAL A 64 0.54 -1.19 2.49
N THR A 65 0.86 -1.93 3.56
CA THR A 65 0.15 -3.16 3.91
C THR A 65 -0.88 -2.85 4.99
N VAL A 66 -2.13 -3.21 4.75
CA VAL A 66 -3.26 -2.97 5.66
C VAL A 66 -3.76 -4.32 6.18
N GLY A 67 -3.88 -4.43 7.51
CA GLY A 67 -4.29 -5.66 8.17
C GLY A 67 -3.13 -6.57 8.53
N THR A 68 -3.46 -7.75 9.08
CA THR A 68 -2.53 -8.78 9.52
C THR A 68 -3.03 -10.17 9.11
N GLY A 69 -2.13 -11.14 8.99
CA GLY A 69 -2.48 -12.52 8.61
C GLY A 69 -2.97 -12.64 7.17
N ASP A 70 -3.83 -13.62 6.92
CA ASP A 70 -4.30 -14.02 5.58
C ASP A 70 -5.26 -13.01 4.94
N GLU A 71 -5.89 -12.15 5.74
CA GLU A 71 -6.80 -11.10 5.26
C GLU A 71 -6.08 -9.77 4.98
N ALA A 72 -4.76 -9.68 5.22
CA ALA A 72 -3.98 -8.50 4.90
C ALA A 72 -3.92 -8.28 3.39
N PHE A 73 -3.95 -7.02 2.97
CA PHE A 73 -3.78 -6.66 1.57
C PHE A 73 -2.76 -5.53 1.42
N LYS A 74 -2.15 -5.47 0.25
CA LYS A 74 -1.15 -4.48 -0.10
C LYS A 74 -1.72 -3.51 -1.13
N VAL A 75 -1.45 -2.22 -0.93
CA VAL A 75 -1.81 -1.13 -1.86
C VAL A 75 -0.59 -0.25 -2.10
N GLY A 76 -0.57 0.44 -3.24
CA GLY A 76 0.56 1.29 -3.62
C GLY A 76 1.69 0.51 -4.31
N GLU A 77 2.93 0.97 -4.13
CA GLU A 77 4.14 0.53 -4.87
C GLU A 77 4.04 0.70 -6.40
N GLU A 78 3.12 1.51 -6.85
CA GLU A 78 2.93 1.73 -8.28
C GLU A 78 4.06 2.58 -8.85
N LEU A 79 4.59 2.16 -10.00
CA LEU A 79 5.65 2.85 -10.72
C LEU A 79 5.13 3.98 -11.60
N VAL A 80 3.81 4.03 -11.81
CA VAL A 80 3.12 5.01 -12.63
C VAL A 80 1.95 5.63 -11.85
N LEU A 81 1.63 6.89 -12.14
CA LEU A 81 0.51 7.59 -11.50
C LEU A 81 -0.83 7.26 -12.16
N PHE A 82 -0.81 6.92 -13.44
CA PHE A 82 -2.02 6.71 -14.22
C PHE A 82 -2.08 5.29 -14.81
N ARG A 83 -3.23 4.64 -14.67
CA ARG A 83 -3.45 3.27 -15.15
C ARG A 83 -3.27 3.10 -16.65
N HIS A 84 -3.48 4.13 -17.45
CA HIS A 84 -3.28 4.05 -18.90
C HIS A 84 -1.80 3.94 -19.30
N GLU A 85 -0.87 4.28 -18.39
CA GLU A 85 0.56 4.12 -18.65
C GLU A 85 1.01 2.67 -18.42
N LYS A 86 0.45 2.01 -17.40
CA LYS A 86 0.74 0.61 -17.07
C LYS A 86 -0.35 0.04 -16.16
N THR A 87 -0.52 -1.28 -16.17
CA THR A 87 -1.37 -1.98 -15.20
C THR A 87 -0.78 -1.84 -13.79
N PHE A 88 -1.62 -1.52 -12.82
CA PHE A 88 -1.23 -1.47 -11.42
C PHE A 88 -0.85 -2.86 -10.90
N PHE A 89 0.18 -2.93 -10.05
CA PHE A 89 0.64 -4.18 -9.45
C PHE A 89 -0.34 -4.71 -8.42
N ASN A 90 -0.88 -3.82 -7.59
CA ASN A 90 -1.82 -4.20 -6.55
C ASN A 90 -3.24 -3.88 -7.02
N PRO A 91 -4.17 -4.86 -7.00
CA PRO A 91 -5.56 -4.61 -7.37
C PRO A 91 -6.22 -3.65 -6.36
N ALA A 92 -7.21 -2.89 -6.84
CA ALA A 92 -8.02 -2.07 -5.95
C ALA A 92 -8.83 -2.94 -5.00
N VAL A 93 -8.84 -2.58 -3.72
CA VAL A 93 -9.58 -3.29 -2.68
C VAL A 93 -10.95 -2.65 -2.51
N LEU A 94 -12.00 -3.47 -2.47
CA LEU A 94 -13.36 -3.03 -2.20
C LEU A 94 -13.56 -2.94 -0.69
N GLY A 95 -13.95 -1.78 -0.19
CA GLY A 95 -14.30 -1.54 1.20
C GLY A 95 -15.78 -1.25 1.37
N VAL A 96 -16.37 -1.72 2.48
CA VAL A 96 -17.73 -1.34 2.89
C VAL A 96 -17.64 -0.29 3.99
N LEU A 97 -18.33 0.84 3.79
CA LEU A 97 -18.40 1.92 4.76
C LEU A 97 -19.59 1.69 5.72
N ILE A 98 -19.31 1.71 7.01
CA ILE A 98 -20.26 1.61 8.10
C ILE A 98 -20.13 2.87 8.96
N SER A 99 -21.21 3.54 9.26
CA SER A 99 -21.22 4.80 10.01
C SER A 99 -21.92 4.64 11.34
N ASP A 100 -21.50 5.39 12.37
CA ASP A 100 -22.03 5.33 13.73
C ASP A 100 -23.40 6.04 13.91
N ASP A 101 -23.89 6.68 12.85
CA ASP A 101 -25.25 7.23 12.77
C ASP A 101 -26.30 6.24 12.22
N MET A 102 -25.86 5.05 11.77
CA MET A 102 -26.72 4.00 11.26
C MET A 102 -27.38 3.24 12.42
N ASP A 103 -28.57 2.69 12.15
CA ASP A 103 -29.23 1.78 13.10
C ASP A 103 -28.54 0.41 13.12
N ASP A 104 -28.67 -0.30 14.24
CA ASP A 104 -28.03 -1.60 14.45
C ASP A 104 -28.42 -2.64 13.41
N ALA A 105 -29.69 -2.63 12.95
CA ALA A 105 -30.17 -3.57 11.94
C ALA A 105 -29.51 -3.34 10.58
N ALA A 106 -29.29 -2.06 10.20
CA ALA A 106 -28.58 -1.72 8.97
C ALA A 106 -27.11 -2.12 9.05
N VAL A 107 -26.44 -1.88 10.19
CA VAL A 107 -25.05 -2.32 10.43
C VAL A 107 -24.93 -3.83 10.28
N ASP A 108 -25.81 -4.60 10.93
CA ASP A 108 -25.79 -6.07 10.86
C ASP A 108 -26.09 -6.59 9.44
N GLY A 109 -26.98 -5.91 8.71
CA GLY A 109 -27.25 -6.17 7.30
C GLY A 109 -26.01 -5.99 6.41
N LEU A 110 -25.29 -4.87 6.58
CA LEU A 110 -24.07 -4.59 5.83
C LEU A 110 -22.95 -5.57 6.16
N LEU A 111 -22.76 -5.94 7.44
CA LEU A 111 -21.78 -6.93 7.86
C LEU A 111 -22.06 -8.30 7.24
N LYS A 112 -23.34 -8.72 7.20
CA LYS A 112 -23.74 -9.95 6.54
C LYS A 112 -23.46 -9.90 5.04
N GLN A 113 -23.89 -8.83 4.36
CA GLN A 113 -23.62 -8.64 2.94
C GLN A 113 -22.12 -8.63 2.62
N ALA A 114 -21.29 -7.97 3.46
CA ALA A 114 -19.84 -7.93 3.28
C ALA A 114 -19.18 -9.30 3.40
N LYS A 115 -19.74 -10.22 4.19
CA LYS A 115 -19.29 -11.61 4.29
C LYS A 115 -19.70 -12.46 3.09
N GLU A 116 -20.91 -12.28 2.61
CA GLU A 116 -21.53 -13.08 1.55
C GLU A 116 -21.18 -12.55 0.14
N CYS A 117 -20.59 -11.35 0.05
CA CYS A 117 -20.27 -10.71 -1.23
C CYS A 117 -19.06 -11.39 -1.87
N GLU A 118 -19.32 -12.41 -2.66
CA GLU A 118 -18.39 -13.01 -3.61
C GLU A 118 -19.01 -13.01 -4.99
N HIS A 119 -18.32 -12.41 -5.94
CA HIS A 119 -18.78 -12.36 -7.33
C HIS A 119 -17.62 -12.68 -8.27
N GLU A 120 -17.77 -13.74 -9.04
CA GLU A 120 -16.82 -14.07 -10.07
C GLU A 120 -17.07 -13.23 -11.33
N ARG A 121 -16.02 -12.56 -11.80
CA ARG A 121 -16.05 -11.82 -13.06
C ARG A 121 -14.78 -12.08 -13.86
N VAL A 122 -14.95 -12.69 -15.02
CA VAL A 122 -13.84 -12.97 -15.97
C VAL A 122 -12.68 -13.72 -15.28
N GLY A 123 -13.01 -14.75 -14.49
CA GLY A 123 -12.03 -15.57 -13.76
C GLY A 123 -11.39 -14.90 -12.54
N VAL A 124 -11.88 -13.71 -12.13
CA VAL A 124 -11.43 -13.01 -10.92
C VAL A 124 -12.57 -13.00 -9.90
N ILE A 125 -12.29 -13.47 -8.69
CA ILE A 125 -13.24 -13.39 -7.57
C ILE A 125 -13.14 -12.02 -6.93
N LEU A 126 -14.22 -11.26 -7.05
CA LEU A 126 -14.40 -9.97 -6.38
C LEU A 126 -15.01 -10.21 -5.02
N LYS A 127 -14.33 -9.76 -3.97
CA LYS A 127 -14.82 -9.84 -2.58
C LYS A 127 -14.55 -8.54 -1.85
N VAL A 128 -15.28 -8.30 -0.79
CA VAL A 128 -15.00 -7.20 0.13
C VAL A 128 -13.69 -7.53 0.86
N GLY A 129 -12.70 -6.65 0.76
CA GLY A 129 -11.37 -6.82 1.36
C GLY A 129 -11.16 -6.01 2.63
N ALA A 130 -11.96 -4.96 2.89
CA ALA A 130 -11.84 -4.10 4.06
C ALA A 130 -13.20 -3.61 4.55
N LEU A 131 -13.28 -3.23 5.84
CA LEU A 131 -14.40 -2.52 6.43
C LEU A 131 -13.93 -1.14 6.89
N ALA A 132 -14.65 -0.09 6.50
CA ALA A 132 -14.36 1.27 6.94
C ALA A 132 -15.42 1.69 7.97
N VAL A 133 -15.00 2.17 9.14
CA VAL A 133 -15.87 2.63 10.21
C VAL A 133 -15.72 4.13 10.34
N LYS A 134 -16.83 4.87 10.13
CA LYS A 134 -16.84 6.33 10.16
C LYS A 134 -17.56 6.83 11.42
N ALA A 135 -16.88 7.76 12.13
CA ALA A 135 -17.48 8.56 13.17
C ALA A 135 -18.22 9.76 12.56
N ALA A 136 -19.49 9.61 12.26
CA ALA A 136 -20.34 10.70 11.73
C ALA A 136 -21.03 11.48 12.85
N SER A 137 -21.33 10.82 13.98
CA SER A 137 -22.01 11.45 15.12
C SER A 137 -21.09 12.36 15.95
N GLY A 138 -19.76 12.21 15.84
CA GLY A 138 -18.79 12.87 16.71
C GLY A 138 -18.77 12.35 18.16
N ASP A 139 -19.53 11.30 18.48
CA ASP A 139 -19.60 10.68 19.80
C ASP A 139 -18.56 9.54 19.90
N ALA A 140 -17.53 9.75 20.72
CA ALA A 140 -16.47 8.77 20.95
C ALA A 140 -16.99 7.43 21.50
N GLY A 141 -18.03 7.46 22.30
CA GLY A 141 -18.63 6.24 22.90
C GLY A 141 -19.34 5.40 21.84
N LYS A 142 -20.14 6.02 20.98
CA LYS A 142 -20.83 5.33 19.86
C LYS A 142 -19.81 4.79 18.86
N PHE A 143 -18.83 5.59 18.50
CA PHE A 143 -17.78 5.17 17.58
C PHE A 143 -17.03 3.95 18.10
N LYS A 144 -16.59 3.97 19.37
CA LYS A 144 -15.94 2.84 20.01
C LYS A 144 -16.79 1.57 20.02
N ALA A 145 -18.05 1.68 20.42
CA ALA A 145 -18.97 0.55 20.44
C ALA A 145 -19.15 -0.06 19.04
N LEU A 146 -19.26 0.79 18.00
CA LEU A 146 -19.34 0.34 16.62
C LEU A 146 -18.06 -0.39 16.17
N VAL A 147 -16.89 0.16 16.47
CA VAL A 147 -15.59 -0.46 16.13
C VAL A 147 -15.48 -1.83 16.78
N GLU A 148 -15.81 -1.96 18.08
CA GLU A 148 -15.81 -3.25 18.80
C GLU A 148 -16.78 -4.25 18.18
N LYS A 149 -18.00 -3.81 17.82
CA LYS A 149 -19.00 -4.64 17.14
C LYS A 149 -18.49 -5.16 15.79
N VAL A 150 -17.96 -4.28 14.96
CA VAL A 150 -17.44 -4.63 13.62
C VAL A 150 -16.24 -5.55 13.72
N LYS A 151 -15.31 -5.28 14.65
CA LYS A 151 -14.13 -6.13 14.93
C LYS A 151 -14.52 -7.53 15.42
N GLY A 152 -15.54 -7.64 16.25
CA GLY A 152 -16.07 -8.94 16.72
C GLY A 152 -16.79 -9.73 15.62
N ALA A 153 -17.35 -9.04 14.63
CA ALA A 153 -18.13 -9.66 13.55
C ALA A 153 -17.26 -10.11 12.36
N SER A 154 -16.07 -9.55 12.15
CA SER A 154 -15.27 -9.82 10.96
C SER A 154 -13.76 -9.76 11.27
N ALA A 155 -12.99 -10.66 10.65
CA ALA A 155 -11.51 -10.65 10.69
C ALA A 155 -10.89 -9.73 9.62
N LYS A 156 -11.71 -9.07 8.78
CA LYS A 156 -11.22 -8.17 7.73
C LYS A 156 -10.54 -6.94 8.33
N PRO A 157 -9.54 -6.40 7.64
CA PRO A 157 -8.88 -5.15 8.03
C PRO A 157 -9.88 -4.01 8.22
N LEU A 158 -9.70 -3.23 9.29
CA LEU A 158 -10.53 -2.07 9.61
C LEU A 158 -9.80 -0.78 9.23
N ILE A 159 -10.56 0.15 8.65
CA ILE A 159 -10.12 1.50 8.33
C ILE A 159 -10.97 2.45 9.17
N LEU A 160 -10.37 3.10 10.16
CA LEU A 160 -11.06 4.05 11.04
C LEU A 160 -11.05 5.45 10.40
N MET A 161 -12.18 6.13 10.44
CA MET A 161 -12.38 7.46 9.89
C MET A 161 -13.07 8.36 10.91
N ALA A 162 -12.37 9.37 11.40
CA ALA A 162 -12.93 10.41 12.28
C ALA A 162 -12.29 11.76 11.95
N GLU A 163 -13.04 12.83 12.14
CA GLU A 163 -12.55 14.21 11.95
C GLU A 163 -11.83 14.72 13.22
N ASP A 164 -12.29 14.25 14.39
CA ASP A 164 -11.71 14.61 15.68
C ASP A 164 -10.68 13.58 16.15
N VAL A 165 -9.52 14.07 16.60
CA VAL A 165 -8.41 13.24 17.09
C VAL A 165 -8.78 12.47 18.37
N GLU A 166 -9.59 13.04 19.26
CA GLU A 166 -10.00 12.38 20.51
C GLU A 166 -10.98 11.24 20.20
N VAL A 167 -11.89 11.43 19.25
CA VAL A 167 -12.79 10.37 18.77
C VAL A 167 -12.00 9.25 18.10
N MET A 168 -10.99 9.61 17.28
CA MET A 168 -10.11 8.63 16.64
C MET A 168 -9.33 7.77 17.64
N LYS A 169 -8.85 8.37 18.73
CA LYS A 169 -8.13 7.64 19.80
C LYS A 169 -9.02 6.68 20.60
N ALA A 170 -10.31 6.90 20.61
CA ALA A 170 -11.27 6.07 21.33
C ALA A 170 -11.60 4.75 20.63
N GLY A 171 -11.48 4.71 19.29
CA GLY A 171 -11.70 3.52 18.44
C GLY A 171 -10.44 2.69 18.32
#